data_b5c86ebd46851d998be6945c2c77aada
#
_entry.id   b5c86ebd46851d998be6945c2c77aada
#
_cell.length_a   1.000
_cell.length_b   1.000
_cell.length_c   1.000
_cell.angle_alpha   90.00
_cell.angle_beta   90.00
_cell.angle_gamma   90.00
#
_symmetry.space_group_name_H-M   'P 1'
#
loop_
_entity.id
_entity.type
_entity.pdbx_description
1 polymer ?
#
loop_
_entity_poly.entity_id
_entity_poly.type
_entity_poly.pdbx_seq_one_letter_code
_entity_poly.pdbx_strand_id
1 'polypeptide(L)'
;ALAAPREGRYILKVSFVGMHTLCHDVVVAGGKDKEVGALTLQADEHVLREVTIAAQVPKVVLKNDTFQYNASAYRVAEGSTVEALVKVLPGAEIGDDGSIKINGKEVKKILVDGKEFMTGDTKTALKNLPAAIIDKVKAYDQQSDLARVTGIDDGEEQTVLDFGMKKGMNKGFFSNINLSMGNHGRYSERGMA
;
A
#
# COMPACT_ATOMS: atom_id res chain seq x y z
N ALA A 1 40.74 -19.82 -26.94
CA ALA A 1 42.05 -19.50 -26.34
C ALA A 1 42.02 -18.04 -25.87
N LEU A 2 42.61 -17.77 -24.68
CA LEU A 2 42.83 -16.41 -24.17
C LEU A 2 44.28 -16.04 -24.43
N ALA A 3 44.53 -14.86 -24.99
CA ALA A 3 45.87 -14.38 -25.23
C ALA A 3 46.38 -13.55 -24.02
N ALA A 4 47.47 -13.94 -23.41
CA ALA A 4 48.17 -13.15 -22.42
C ALA A 4 49.10 -12.13 -23.07
N PRO A 5 49.08 -10.84 -22.75
CA PRO A 5 49.86 -9.80 -23.45
C PRO A 5 51.36 -9.85 -23.15
N ARG A 6 51.77 -10.45 -22.03
CA ARG A 6 53.18 -10.57 -21.58
C ARG A 6 53.34 -11.80 -20.69
N GLU A 7 54.59 -12.17 -20.44
CA GLU A 7 54.92 -13.17 -19.43
C GLU A 7 54.60 -12.60 -18.04
N GLY A 8 54.07 -13.45 -17.17
CA GLY A 8 53.73 -13.03 -15.83
C GLY A 8 52.71 -13.93 -15.11
N ARG A 9 52.35 -13.50 -13.92
CA ARG A 9 51.31 -14.13 -13.12
C ARG A 9 49.95 -13.46 -13.46
N TYR A 10 48.97 -14.32 -13.72
CA TYR A 10 47.60 -13.89 -14.05
C TYR A 10 46.62 -14.61 -13.17
N ILE A 11 45.50 -13.96 -12.85
CA ILE A 11 44.35 -14.60 -12.22
C ILE A 11 43.29 -14.82 -13.27
N LEU A 12 43.02 -16.09 -13.57
CA LEU A 12 41.91 -16.47 -14.45
C LEU A 12 40.62 -16.48 -13.62
N LYS A 13 39.72 -15.56 -13.90
CA LYS A 13 38.41 -15.46 -13.28
C LYS A 13 37.37 -16.12 -14.18
N VAL A 14 36.75 -17.21 -13.71
CA VAL A 14 35.68 -17.92 -14.43
C VAL A 14 34.39 -17.72 -13.66
N SER A 15 33.35 -17.23 -14.33
CA SER A 15 32.05 -16.99 -13.74
C SER A 15 30.94 -17.43 -14.69
N PHE A 16 29.88 -17.98 -14.12
CA PHE A 16 28.67 -18.37 -14.83
C PHE A 16 27.45 -18.04 -13.94
N VAL A 17 26.33 -17.74 -14.56
CA VAL A 17 25.09 -17.40 -13.83
C VAL A 17 24.66 -18.62 -13.01
N GLY A 18 24.43 -18.43 -11.71
CA GLY A 18 24.04 -19.50 -10.79
C GLY A 18 25.19 -20.35 -10.26
N MET A 19 26.45 -19.94 -10.47
CA MET A 19 27.62 -20.66 -9.97
C MET A 19 28.59 -19.74 -9.25
N HIS A 20 29.31 -20.29 -8.27
CA HIS A 20 30.37 -19.56 -7.57
C HIS A 20 31.50 -19.18 -8.54
N THR A 21 31.93 -17.94 -8.47
CA THR A 21 33.06 -17.45 -9.27
C THR A 21 34.33 -18.18 -8.81
N LEU A 22 35.01 -18.84 -9.75
CA LEU A 22 36.31 -19.49 -9.53
C LEU A 22 37.43 -18.56 -9.97
N CYS A 23 38.39 -18.32 -9.09
CA CYS A 23 39.65 -17.64 -9.42
C CYS A 23 40.79 -18.65 -9.41
N HIS A 24 41.56 -18.76 -10.50
CA HIS A 24 42.66 -19.68 -10.65
C HIS A 24 43.92 -18.92 -11.06
N ASP A 25 45.02 -19.13 -10.30
CA ASP A 25 46.30 -18.50 -10.61
C ASP A 25 46.99 -19.22 -11.76
N VAL A 26 47.36 -18.48 -12.78
CA VAL A 26 48.06 -18.97 -13.97
C VAL A 26 49.36 -18.23 -14.15
N VAL A 27 50.47 -18.99 -14.27
CA VAL A 27 51.77 -18.40 -14.59
C VAL A 27 52.03 -18.68 -16.08
N VAL A 28 52.21 -17.61 -16.84
CA VAL A 28 52.56 -17.67 -18.28
C VAL A 28 54.04 -17.33 -18.42
N ALA A 29 54.80 -18.24 -18.96
CA ALA A 29 56.24 -18.10 -19.21
C ALA A 29 56.60 -18.59 -20.61
N GLY A 30 57.47 -17.85 -21.27
CA GLY A 30 58.24 -18.31 -22.41
C GLY A 30 57.47 -18.64 -23.70
N GLY A 31 56.44 -17.86 -24.09
CA GLY A 31 55.84 -17.98 -25.43
C GLY A 31 55.23 -19.33 -25.81
N LYS A 32 54.92 -20.15 -24.80
CA LYS A 32 54.27 -21.48 -24.97
C LYS A 32 52.83 -21.41 -24.46
N ASP A 33 51.93 -22.07 -25.17
CA ASP A 33 50.55 -22.25 -24.73
C ASP A 33 50.50 -22.98 -23.39
N LYS A 34 49.75 -22.50 -22.46
CA LYS A 34 49.49 -23.06 -21.14
C LYS A 34 48.10 -23.66 -21.07
N GLU A 35 48.02 -24.98 -20.96
CA GLU A 35 46.74 -25.62 -20.66
C GLU A 35 46.42 -25.50 -19.18
N VAL A 36 45.24 -25.01 -18.85
CA VAL A 36 44.79 -24.80 -17.47
C VAL A 36 44.01 -26.02 -16.95
N GLY A 37 43.71 -26.98 -17.83
CA GLY A 37 42.91 -28.15 -17.49
C GLY A 37 41.41 -27.87 -17.34
N ALA A 38 40.66 -28.81 -16.83
CA ALA A 38 39.23 -28.66 -16.62
C ALA A 38 38.99 -27.92 -15.29
N LEU A 39 38.24 -26.82 -15.40
CA LEU A 39 37.82 -26.01 -14.24
C LEU A 39 36.35 -26.29 -13.94
N THR A 40 36.07 -26.84 -12.76
CA THR A 40 34.70 -27.14 -12.32
C THR A 40 34.18 -26.02 -11.47
N LEU A 41 33.02 -25.43 -11.88
CA LEU A 41 32.31 -24.45 -11.09
C LEU A 41 31.32 -25.17 -10.16
N GLN A 42 31.19 -24.67 -8.92
CA GLN A 42 30.19 -25.14 -7.97
C GLN A 42 28.93 -24.33 -8.10
N ALA A 43 27.76 -24.96 -8.00
CA ALA A 43 26.49 -24.27 -8.00
C ALA A 43 26.40 -23.37 -6.77
N ASP A 44 25.94 -22.14 -6.98
CA ASP A 44 25.66 -21.18 -5.93
C ASP A 44 24.22 -21.36 -5.46
N GLU A 45 24.01 -22.10 -4.38
CA GLU A 45 22.69 -22.34 -3.79
C GLU A 45 22.03 -21.07 -3.26
N HIS A 46 22.78 -19.95 -3.14
CA HIS A 46 22.27 -18.68 -2.63
C HIS A 46 21.65 -17.78 -3.73
N VAL A 47 21.79 -18.13 -5.01
CA VAL A 47 21.23 -17.33 -6.11
C VAL A 47 19.70 -17.43 -6.21
N LEU A 48 19.07 -18.38 -5.53
CA LEU A 48 17.61 -18.50 -5.44
C LEU A 48 17.02 -17.83 -4.19
N ARG A 49 17.70 -16.87 -3.59
CA ARG A 49 16.97 -15.94 -2.75
C ARG A 49 16.05 -15.15 -3.68
N GLU A 50 14.77 -15.47 -3.59
CA GLU A 50 13.68 -14.70 -4.12
C GLU A 50 14.01 -13.21 -3.93
N VAL A 51 14.30 -12.53 -5.04
CA VAL A 51 14.33 -11.08 -5.03
C VAL A 51 12.88 -10.68 -4.81
N THR A 52 12.47 -10.61 -3.55
CA THR A 52 11.24 -9.96 -3.19
C THR A 52 11.44 -8.51 -3.59
N ILE A 53 11.02 -8.18 -4.80
CA ILE A 53 10.86 -6.80 -5.22
C ILE A 53 9.74 -6.28 -4.32
N ALA A 54 10.11 -5.73 -3.17
CA ALA A 54 9.23 -4.91 -2.37
C ALA A 54 8.97 -3.66 -3.21
N ALA A 55 8.04 -3.78 -4.16
CA ALA A 55 7.48 -2.62 -4.81
C ALA A 55 6.86 -1.79 -3.69
N GLN A 56 7.50 -0.67 -3.35
CA GLN A 56 6.89 0.29 -2.43
C GLN A 56 5.65 0.80 -3.15
N VAL A 57 4.51 0.27 -2.76
CA VAL A 57 3.23 0.78 -3.26
C VAL A 57 3.15 2.24 -2.84
N PRO A 58 3.02 3.18 -3.79
CA PRO A 58 2.96 4.60 -3.45
C PRO A 58 1.81 4.84 -2.48
N LYS A 59 2.03 5.71 -1.49
CA LYS A 59 1.03 6.06 -0.49
C LYS A 59 -0.21 6.68 -1.12
N VAL A 60 0.00 7.51 -2.13
CA VAL A 60 -1.05 8.23 -2.87
C VAL A 60 -0.78 8.12 -4.35
N VAL A 61 -1.81 7.85 -5.13
CA VAL A 61 -1.78 7.86 -6.60
C VAL A 61 -2.92 8.73 -7.08
N LEU A 62 -2.63 9.66 -7.97
CA LEU A 62 -3.66 10.39 -8.71
C LEU A 62 -3.93 9.65 -10.02
N LYS A 63 -5.17 9.23 -10.24
CA LYS A 63 -5.60 8.54 -11.45
C LYS A 63 -6.96 9.09 -11.90
N ASN A 64 -7.00 9.70 -13.09
CA ASN A 64 -8.23 10.26 -13.67
C ASN A 64 -9.02 11.11 -12.65
N ASP A 65 -8.38 12.14 -12.09
CA ASP A 65 -8.92 13.08 -11.08
C ASP A 65 -9.37 12.41 -9.76
N THR A 66 -9.04 11.14 -9.56
CA THR A 66 -9.28 10.40 -8.32
C THR A 66 -8.00 10.29 -7.52
N PHE A 67 -7.98 10.82 -6.31
CA PHE A 67 -6.93 10.55 -5.34
C PHE A 67 -7.16 9.18 -4.71
N GLN A 68 -6.25 8.26 -4.96
CA GLN A 68 -6.29 6.93 -4.35
C GLN A 68 -5.20 6.80 -3.31
N TYR A 69 -5.58 6.66 -2.06
CA TYR A 69 -4.71 6.42 -0.92
C TYR A 69 -4.65 4.92 -0.62
N ASN A 70 -3.46 4.40 -0.38
CA ASN A 70 -3.30 3.03 0.07
C ASN A 70 -3.37 3.00 1.60
N ALA A 71 -4.46 2.45 2.16
CA ALA A 71 -4.69 2.44 3.60
C ALA A 71 -3.58 1.74 4.38
N SER A 72 -2.98 0.67 3.82
CA SER A 72 -1.90 -0.08 4.48
C SER A 72 -0.58 0.69 4.61
N ALA A 73 -0.42 1.78 3.83
CA ALA A 73 0.76 2.64 3.91
C ALA A 73 0.71 3.64 5.09
N TYR A 74 -0.43 3.74 5.75
CA TYR A 74 -0.65 4.62 6.90
C TYR A 74 -0.81 3.80 8.17
N ARG A 75 -0.07 4.16 9.20
CA ARG A 75 -0.14 3.47 10.49
C ARG A 75 -1.18 4.12 11.36
N VAL A 76 -2.19 3.36 11.74
CA VAL A 76 -3.18 3.71 12.76
C VAL A 76 -3.11 2.67 13.87
N ALA A 77 -3.54 3.04 15.08
CA ALA A 77 -3.56 2.11 16.20
C ALA A 77 -4.51 0.93 15.91
N GLU A 78 -4.22 -0.24 16.46
CA GLU A 78 -5.08 -1.41 16.33
C GLU A 78 -6.46 -1.12 16.93
N GLY A 79 -7.53 -1.53 16.26
CA GLY A 79 -8.89 -1.23 16.68
C GLY A 79 -9.39 0.20 16.36
N SER A 80 -8.57 1.01 15.70
CA SER A 80 -8.99 2.36 15.27
C SER A 80 -10.10 2.31 14.23
N THR A 81 -10.90 3.36 14.24
CA THR A 81 -11.93 3.61 13.24
C THR A 81 -11.34 4.33 12.01
N VAL A 82 -12.12 4.38 10.95
CA VAL A 82 -11.77 5.09 9.70
C VAL A 82 -11.53 6.58 9.95
N GLU A 83 -12.12 7.18 10.99
CA GLU A 83 -11.82 8.55 11.39
C GLU A 83 -10.31 8.76 11.65
N ALA A 84 -9.68 7.82 12.39
CA ALA A 84 -8.24 7.89 12.65
C ALA A 84 -7.41 7.70 11.37
N LEU A 85 -7.89 6.88 10.44
CA LEU A 85 -7.24 6.71 9.13
C LEU A 85 -7.32 7.99 8.30
N VAL A 86 -8.50 8.62 8.23
CA VAL A 86 -8.70 9.86 7.45
C VAL A 86 -7.82 10.99 8.01
N LYS A 87 -7.67 11.11 9.33
CA LYS A 87 -6.80 12.13 9.98
C LYS A 87 -5.33 12.05 9.55
N VAL A 88 -4.85 10.89 9.13
CA VAL A 88 -3.46 10.70 8.71
C VAL A 88 -3.27 10.77 7.19
N LEU A 89 -4.37 10.90 6.41
CA LEU A 89 -4.27 11.06 4.97
C LEU A 89 -3.79 12.47 4.60
N PRO A 90 -2.83 12.60 3.69
CA PRO A 90 -2.39 13.92 3.23
C PRO A 90 -3.53 14.67 2.54
N GLY A 91 -3.71 15.94 2.92
CA GLY A 91 -4.77 16.80 2.41
C GLY A 91 -6.14 16.57 3.03
N ALA A 92 -6.26 15.68 4.03
CA ALA A 92 -7.51 15.46 4.75
C ALA A 92 -7.56 16.28 6.03
N GLU A 93 -8.69 16.91 6.27
CA GLU A 93 -9.00 17.66 7.48
C GLU A 93 -10.35 17.20 8.03
N ILE A 94 -10.45 17.05 9.33
CA ILE A 94 -11.72 16.74 9.99
C ILE A 94 -12.03 17.88 10.96
N GLY A 95 -13.15 18.53 10.73
CA GLY A 95 -13.67 19.59 11.61
C GLY A 95 -14.20 19.02 12.93
N ASP A 96 -14.32 19.88 13.93
CA ASP A 96 -14.87 19.52 15.26
C ASP A 96 -16.35 19.11 15.16
N ASP A 97 -17.05 19.61 14.17
CA ASP A 97 -18.43 19.25 13.82
C ASP A 97 -18.53 17.87 13.15
N GLY A 98 -17.38 17.27 12.75
CA GLY A 98 -17.28 16.02 12.02
C GLY A 98 -17.37 16.15 10.51
N SER A 99 -17.34 17.37 9.98
CA SER A 99 -17.18 17.63 8.55
C SER A 99 -15.79 17.16 8.10
N ILE A 100 -15.71 16.63 6.88
CA ILE A 100 -14.46 16.16 6.27
C ILE A 100 -14.15 17.06 5.08
N LYS A 101 -12.91 17.50 5.00
CA LYS A 101 -12.40 18.15 3.79
C LYS A 101 -11.22 17.35 3.23
N ILE A 102 -11.19 17.17 1.92
CA ILE A 102 -10.08 16.57 1.20
C ILE A 102 -9.59 17.57 0.16
N ASN A 103 -8.32 17.94 0.25
CA ASN A 103 -7.72 18.95 -0.63
C ASN A 103 -8.53 20.26 -0.70
N GLY A 104 -9.10 20.68 0.43
CA GLY A 104 -9.90 21.90 0.56
C GLY A 104 -11.37 21.76 0.12
N LYS A 105 -11.78 20.63 -0.45
CA LYS A 105 -13.18 20.35 -0.83
C LYS A 105 -13.91 19.58 0.27
N GLU A 106 -15.11 19.98 0.59
CA GLU A 106 -15.93 19.31 1.60
C GLU A 106 -16.51 18.00 1.07
N VAL A 107 -16.30 16.91 1.82
CA VAL A 107 -16.87 15.61 1.49
C VAL A 107 -18.35 15.58 1.85
N LYS A 108 -19.18 15.37 0.83
CA LYS A 108 -20.65 15.32 0.98
C LYS A 108 -21.16 13.90 1.18
N LYS A 109 -20.41 12.89 0.68
CA LYS A 109 -20.84 11.50 0.67
C LYS A 109 -19.73 10.56 1.07
N ILE A 110 -20.09 9.53 1.84
CA ILE A 110 -19.22 8.39 2.16
C ILE A 110 -19.78 7.15 1.46
N LEU A 111 -18.91 6.49 0.71
CA LEU A 111 -19.20 5.21 0.10
C LEU A 111 -18.32 4.11 0.70
N VAL A 112 -18.80 2.90 0.65
CA VAL A 112 -18.06 1.67 0.96
C VAL A 112 -18.24 0.72 -0.22
N ASP A 113 -17.14 0.42 -0.92
CA ASP A 113 -17.14 -0.33 -2.19
C ASP A 113 -18.17 0.23 -3.20
N GLY A 114 -18.23 1.56 -3.32
CA GLY A 114 -19.14 2.26 -4.24
C GLY A 114 -20.60 2.32 -3.81
N LYS A 115 -20.95 1.83 -2.62
CA LYS A 115 -22.31 1.91 -2.06
C LYS A 115 -22.35 2.93 -0.95
N GLU A 116 -23.40 3.73 -0.92
CA GLU A 116 -23.57 4.73 0.12
C GLU A 116 -23.70 4.09 1.50
N PHE A 117 -22.90 4.60 2.43
CA PHE A 117 -22.85 4.11 3.80
C PHE A 117 -23.30 5.20 4.75
N MET A 118 -24.36 4.93 5.53
CA MET A 118 -24.98 5.88 6.48
C MET A 118 -25.34 7.21 5.82
N THR A 119 -26.38 7.19 5.01
CA THR A 119 -26.88 8.34 4.22
C THR A 119 -27.00 9.61 5.07
N GLY A 120 -26.25 10.65 4.69
CA GLY A 120 -26.33 11.97 5.29
C GLY A 120 -25.60 12.17 6.61
N ASP A 121 -25.00 11.13 7.22
CA ASP A 121 -24.23 11.26 8.46
C ASP A 121 -22.80 10.75 8.32
N THR A 122 -21.95 11.61 7.76
CA THR A 122 -20.53 11.34 7.56
C THR A 122 -19.78 11.07 8.87
N LYS A 123 -20.19 11.74 9.95
CA LYS A 123 -19.57 11.60 11.29
C LYS A 123 -19.81 10.23 11.88
N THR A 124 -21.04 9.75 11.83
CA THR A 124 -21.39 8.40 12.32
C THR A 124 -20.73 7.34 11.46
N ALA A 125 -20.69 7.53 10.12
CA ALA A 125 -20.02 6.62 9.21
C ALA A 125 -18.53 6.43 9.57
N LEU A 126 -17.79 7.52 9.80
CA LEU A 126 -16.36 7.48 10.15
C LEU A 126 -16.07 6.79 11.48
N LYS A 127 -16.95 6.96 12.48
CA LYS A 127 -16.76 6.41 13.82
C LYS A 127 -17.09 4.92 13.92
N ASN A 128 -17.90 4.42 13.01
CA ASN A 128 -18.42 3.07 13.08
C ASN A 128 -17.73 2.10 12.13
N LEU A 129 -16.93 2.58 11.18
CA LEU A 129 -16.21 1.74 10.25
C LEU A 129 -14.79 1.45 10.77
N PRO A 130 -14.40 0.17 10.97
CA PRO A 130 -13.04 -0.16 11.41
C PRO A 130 -12.00 0.12 10.32
N ALA A 131 -10.89 0.79 10.66
CA ALA A 131 -9.81 1.05 9.72
C ALA A 131 -9.13 -0.23 9.21
N ALA A 132 -9.14 -1.29 10.03
CA ALA A 132 -8.48 -2.56 9.73
C ALA A 132 -9.01 -3.27 8.48
N ILE A 133 -10.28 -3.07 8.11
CA ILE A 133 -10.90 -3.70 6.95
C ILE A 133 -10.68 -2.94 5.65
N ILE A 134 -10.16 -1.70 5.72
CA ILE A 134 -9.97 -0.85 4.55
C ILE A 134 -8.65 -1.18 3.85
N ASP A 135 -8.70 -1.34 2.54
CA ASP A 135 -7.55 -1.51 1.65
C ASP A 135 -7.15 -0.19 1.01
N LYS A 136 -8.13 0.53 0.50
CA LYS A 136 -7.93 1.78 -0.25
C LYS A 136 -8.96 2.83 0.14
N VAL A 137 -8.55 4.09 0.05
CA VAL A 137 -9.47 5.23 0.17
C VAL A 137 -9.38 6.02 -1.12
N LYS A 138 -10.51 6.26 -1.77
CA LYS A 138 -10.58 7.07 -2.99
C LYS A 138 -11.34 8.34 -2.70
N ALA A 139 -10.79 9.47 -3.12
CA ALA A 139 -11.45 10.76 -3.09
C ALA A 139 -11.59 11.28 -4.52
N TYR A 140 -12.80 11.56 -4.93
CA TYR A 140 -13.12 12.04 -6.28
C TYR A 140 -14.39 12.88 -6.27
N ASP A 141 -14.53 13.68 -7.31
CA ASP A 141 -15.75 14.45 -7.52
C ASP A 141 -16.73 13.66 -8.37
N GLN A 142 -17.99 13.69 -8.01
CA GLN A 142 -19.08 13.03 -8.68
C GLN A 142 -20.20 14.04 -8.92
N GLN A 143 -20.89 13.95 -10.05
CA GLN A 143 -22.09 14.72 -10.32
C GLN A 143 -23.12 14.56 -9.20
N SER A 144 -23.95 15.57 -9.00
CA SER A 144 -25.03 15.53 -8.02
C SER A 144 -25.96 14.32 -8.25
N ASP A 145 -26.66 13.89 -7.22
CA ASP A 145 -27.63 12.80 -7.36
C ASP A 145 -28.77 13.18 -8.31
N LEU A 146 -29.11 14.46 -8.34
CA LEU A 146 -30.14 14.96 -9.24
C LEU A 146 -29.68 14.85 -10.70
N ALA A 147 -28.47 15.29 -11.01
CA ALA A 147 -27.89 15.18 -12.35
C ALA A 147 -27.80 13.71 -12.80
N ARG A 148 -27.38 12.79 -11.89
CA ARG A 148 -27.32 11.35 -12.17
C ARG A 148 -28.65 10.70 -12.46
N VAL A 149 -29.71 11.11 -11.76
CA VAL A 149 -31.06 10.53 -11.94
C VAL A 149 -31.78 11.12 -13.15
N THR A 150 -31.66 12.42 -13.33
CA THR A 150 -32.36 13.14 -14.42
C THR A 150 -31.62 13.12 -15.76
N GLY A 151 -30.29 12.86 -15.73
CA GLY A 151 -29.41 12.96 -16.89
C GLY A 151 -29.16 14.41 -17.35
N ILE A 152 -29.59 15.39 -16.56
CA ILE A 152 -29.36 16.81 -16.81
C ILE A 152 -28.24 17.28 -15.90
N ASP A 153 -27.18 17.82 -16.50
CA ASP A 153 -26.07 18.38 -15.74
C ASP A 153 -26.52 19.69 -15.07
N ASP A 154 -26.51 19.72 -13.76
CA ASP A 154 -26.85 20.89 -12.94
C ASP A 154 -25.64 21.75 -12.59
N GLY A 155 -24.43 21.32 -13.03
CA GLY A 155 -23.16 21.98 -12.73
C GLY A 155 -22.71 21.83 -11.29
N GLU A 156 -23.40 21.03 -10.46
CA GLU A 156 -23.01 20.76 -9.08
C GLU A 156 -22.20 19.45 -8.99
N GLU A 157 -20.99 19.54 -8.45
CA GLU A 157 -20.15 18.41 -8.12
C GLU A 157 -20.14 18.16 -6.62
N GLN A 158 -20.19 16.89 -6.24
CA GLN A 158 -20.08 16.46 -4.85
C GLN A 158 -18.79 15.68 -4.66
N THR A 159 -17.95 16.11 -3.73
CA THR A 159 -16.76 15.33 -3.36
C THR A 159 -17.18 14.14 -2.54
N VAL A 160 -16.74 12.96 -3.00
CA VAL A 160 -17.07 11.66 -2.45
C VAL A 160 -15.81 11.00 -1.89
N LEU A 161 -15.96 10.35 -0.74
CA LEU A 161 -14.93 9.52 -0.13
C LEU A 161 -15.38 8.06 -0.15
N ASP A 162 -14.74 7.24 -0.99
CA ASP A 162 -15.07 5.83 -1.16
C ASP A 162 -14.01 4.93 -0.49
N PHE A 163 -14.43 4.16 0.49
CA PHE A 163 -13.61 3.21 1.23
C PHE A 163 -13.70 1.82 0.60
N GLY A 164 -12.67 1.42 -0.13
CA GLY A 164 -12.55 0.08 -0.67
C GLY A 164 -12.12 -0.92 0.40
N MET A 165 -12.89 -1.97 0.59
CA MET A 165 -12.59 -3.00 1.58
C MET A 165 -11.56 -4.01 1.08
N LYS A 166 -10.84 -4.64 2.00
CA LYS A 166 -9.94 -5.76 1.72
C LYS A 166 -10.71 -6.93 1.14
N LYS A 167 -10.08 -7.66 0.22
CA LYS A 167 -10.69 -8.85 -0.38
C LYS A 167 -11.16 -9.84 0.68
N GLY A 168 -12.40 -10.27 0.57
CA GLY A 168 -13.03 -11.23 1.51
C GLY A 168 -13.64 -10.60 2.76
N MET A 169 -13.49 -9.29 2.97
CA MET A 169 -14.07 -8.58 4.12
C MET A 169 -15.36 -7.80 3.77
N ASN A 170 -15.85 -7.93 2.56
CA ASN A 170 -17.11 -7.32 2.10
C ASN A 170 -18.37 -8.04 2.61
N LYS A 171 -18.21 -9.13 3.33
CA LYS A 171 -19.26 -9.86 4.03
C LYS A 171 -18.75 -10.19 5.42
N GLY A 172 -19.38 -9.66 6.43
CA GLY A 172 -19.00 -9.85 7.80
C GLY A 172 -19.96 -9.17 8.76
N PHE A 173 -19.84 -9.52 10.00
CA PHE A 173 -20.50 -8.86 11.10
C PHE A 173 -19.44 -8.11 11.89
N PHE A 174 -19.68 -6.87 12.20
CA PHE A 174 -18.82 -6.11 13.12
C PHE A 174 -19.67 -5.52 14.24
N SER A 175 -19.14 -5.57 15.45
CA SER A 175 -19.75 -4.94 16.61
C SER A 175 -18.71 -4.09 17.33
N ASN A 176 -19.13 -2.97 17.84
CA ASN A 176 -18.33 -2.11 18.70
C ASN A 176 -19.06 -1.93 20.02
N ILE A 177 -18.40 -2.33 21.11
CA ILE A 177 -18.94 -2.20 22.45
C ILE A 177 -17.97 -1.36 23.27
N ASN A 178 -18.43 -0.21 23.73
CA ASN A 178 -17.68 0.66 24.63
C ASN A 178 -18.33 0.62 26.02
N LEU A 179 -17.57 0.16 26.99
CA LEU A 179 -17.94 0.16 28.38
C LEU A 179 -17.03 1.13 29.14
N SER A 180 -17.58 2.11 29.82
CA SER A 180 -16.82 3.01 30.67
C SER A 180 -17.40 3.09 32.06
N MET A 181 -16.50 3.05 33.04
CA MET A 181 -16.81 3.14 34.46
C MET A 181 -16.18 4.40 35.02
N GLY A 182 -16.97 5.18 35.74
CA GLY A 182 -16.53 6.40 36.39
C GLY A 182 -16.63 6.31 37.89
N ASN A 183 -16.09 7.29 38.61
CA ASN A 183 -16.24 7.42 40.06
C ASN A 183 -17.70 7.60 40.45
N HIS A 184 -18.06 7.18 41.64
CA HIS A 184 -19.42 7.31 42.22
C HIS A 184 -20.48 6.44 41.50
N GLY A 185 -20.11 5.23 41.04
CA GLY A 185 -21.08 4.28 40.47
C GLY A 185 -21.67 4.71 39.13
N ARG A 186 -21.04 5.67 38.43
CA ARG A 186 -21.45 6.06 37.07
C ARG A 186 -20.89 5.06 36.08
N TYR A 187 -21.73 4.57 35.21
CA TYR A 187 -21.33 3.73 34.08
C TYR A 187 -21.95 4.25 32.80
N SER A 188 -21.27 4.00 31.69
CA SER A 188 -21.77 4.29 30.35
C SER A 188 -21.48 3.10 29.48
N GLU A 189 -22.49 2.62 28.80
CA GLU A 189 -22.38 1.57 27.81
C GLU A 189 -22.86 2.10 26.45
N ARG A 190 -22.12 1.75 25.39
CA ARG A 190 -22.51 2.04 24.02
C ARG A 190 -22.13 0.82 23.18
N GLY A 191 -23.10 0.21 22.55
CA GLY A 191 -22.93 -0.89 21.63
C GLY A 191 -23.52 -0.57 20.28
N MET A 192 -22.87 -1.07 19.21
CA MET A 192 -23.38 -1.11 17.86
C MET A 192 -23.03 -2.47 17.26
N ALA A 193 -23.98 -3.06 16.56
CA ALA A 193 -23.83 -4.33 15.86
C ALA A 193 -24.42 -4.25 14.46
#